data_3dcdb3fd66541581da1bff15c8605786
#
_entry.id   3dcdb3fd66541581da1bff15c8605786
#
_cell.length_a   1.000
_cell.length_b   1.000
_cell.length_c   1.000
_cell.angle_alpha   90.00
_cell.angle_beta   90.00
_cell.angle_gamma   90.00
#
_symmetry.space_group_name_H-M   'P 1'
#
loop_
_entity.id
_entity.type
_entity.pdbx_description
1 polymer ?
#
loop_
_entity_poly.entity_id
_entity_poly.type
_entity_poly.pdbx_seq_one_letter_code
_entity_poly.pdbx_strand_id
1 'polypeptide(L)'
;YGLPRVNESGTLLEGIALWGELKPLLTQEALVERALRYCDGAVAKGLLAIRSHVDTSDPSLLPVRAMLEVKQRMAPYLDLQLVAFPQDGVLRSPGGLDNLKRALDLGVDVVGGIPHFERTMAHGAESVRLLCELAAERGKLVDMHCDESDDPLSRHIETLAYETQRLGLQGRVTGSHLTSMHSMDNYYVSKLIPLIADAGVSAIANPLINITLQGRHDSYPKRRGMTRVPELMAAGVTVAFGHDCVMDPWYSLGSGDMLEVAHMGLHVAQMTSQQGMQQCFD
;
A
#
# COMPACT_ATOMS: atom_id res chain seq x y z
N TYR A 1 13.24 -14.84 -3.55
CA TYR A 1 14.44 -13.98 -3.60
C TYR A 1 15.73 -14.71 -3.20
N GLY A 2 15.64 -15.88 -2.54
CA GLY A 2 16.83 -16.63 -2.14
C GLY A 2 17.70 -15.92 -1.09
N LEU A 3 17.10 -15.10 -0.22
CA LEU A 3 17.82 -14.45 0.87
C LEU A 3 18.34 -15.47 1.87
N PRO A 4 19.53 -15.26 2.44
CA PRO A 4 20.12 -16.16 3.45
C PRO A 4 19.39 -16.09 4.80
N ARG A 5 18.59 -15.06 5.03
CA ARG A 5 17.77 -14.90 6.23
C ARG A 5 16.34 -14.46 5.89
N VAL A 6 15.42 -14.78 6.79
CA VAL A 6 13.98 -14.48 6.71
C VAL A 6 13.58 -13.50 7.81
N ASN A 7 12.41 -12.92 7.69
CA ASN A 7 11.82 -12.06 8.72
C ASN A 7 11.36 -12.93 9.90
N GLU A 8 12.17 -13.00 10.96
CA GLU A 8 11.91 -13.83 12.14
C GLU A 8 10.98 -13.15 13.15
N SER A 9 11.10 -11.84 13.33
CA SER A 9 10.22 -11.09 14.23
C SER A 9 8.80 -10.92 13.67
N GLY A 10 8.65 -11.03 12.35
CA GLY A 10 7.40 -10.76 11.64
C GLY A 10 7.01 -9.28 11.67
N THR A 11 7.97 -8.36 11.92
CA THR A 11 7.69 -6.93 11.96
C THR A 11 7.89 -6.25 10.61
N LEU A 12 7.16 -5.15 10.39
CA LEU A 12 7.36 -4.28 9.23
C LEU A 12 8.81 -3.80 9.11
N LEU A 13 9.41 -3.38 10.21
CA LEU A 13 10.76 -2.80 10.21
C LEU A 13 11.84 -3.83 9.86
N GLU A 14 11.72 -5.09 10.30
CA GLU A 14 12.64 -6.15 9.88
C GLU A 14 12.50 -6.44 8.38
N GLY A 15 11.27 -6.46 7.84
CA GLY A 15 11.04 -6.61 6.40
C GLY A 15 11.71 -5.49 5.60
N ILE A 16 11.62 -4.24 6.04
CA ILE A 16 12.30 -3.10 5.41
C ILE A 16 13.83 -3.26 5.45
N ALA A 17 14.39 -3.72 6.57
CA ALA A 17 15.83 -3.97 6.70
C ALA A 17 16.30 -5.06 5.72
N LEU A 18 15.57 -6.17 5.64
CA LEU A 18 15.86 -7.26 4.68
C LEU A 18 15.76 -6.80 3.23
N TRP A 19 14.77 -5.96 2.93
CA TRP A 19 14.65 -5.35 1.61
C TRP A 19 15.88 -4.48 1.27
N GLY A 20 16.36 -3.71 2.24
CA GLY A 20 17.60 -2.93 2.10
C GLY A 20 18.83 -3.78 1.77
N GLU A 21 18.94 -4.98 2.36
CA GLU A 21 20.01 -5.96 2.06
C GLU A 21 19.87 -6.57 0.66
N LEU A 22 18.61 -6.74 0.18
CA LEU A 22 18.32 -7.34 -1.11
C LEU A 22 18.54 -6.37 -2.28
N LYS A 23 18.21 -5.09 -2.12
CA LYS A 23 18.27 -4.09 -3.20
C LYS A 23 19.57 -4.13 -4.03
N PRO A 24 20.77 -4.17 -3.42
CA PRO A 24 22.02 -4.18 -4.16
C PRO A 24 22.27 -5.44 -5.02
N LEU A 25 21.50 -6.50 -4.77
CA LEU A 25 21.62 -7.79 -5.46
C LEU A 25 20.67 -7.93 -6.65
N LEU A 26 19.78 -6.94 -6.85
CA LEU A 26 18.79 -7.00 -7.92
C LEU A 26 19.41 -6.73 -9.28
N THR A 27 18.96 -7.50 -10.29
CA THR A 27 19.23 -7.23 -11.69
C THR A 27 17.93 -7.02 -12.45
N GLN A 28 17.98 -6.29 -13.56
CA GLN A 28 16.79 -6.03 -14.36
C GLN A 28 16.20 -7.33 -14.92
N GLU A 29 17.04 -8.23 -15.41
CA GLU A 29 16.64 -9.51 -15.98
C GLU A 29 15.89 -10.37 -14.95
N ALA A 30 16.46 -10.50 -13.74
CA ALA A 30 15.87 -11.30 -12.67
C ALA A 30 14.53 -10.69 -12.19
N LEU A 31 14.42 -9.36 -12.15
CA LEU A 31 13.17 -8.68 -11.80
C LEU A 31 12.09 -8.92 -12.86
N VAL A 32 12.43 -8.72 -14.13
CA VAL A 32 11.50 -8.93 -15.26
C VAL A 32 11.03 -10.38 -15.30
N GLU A 33 11.94 -11.34 -15.24
CA GLU A 33 11.58 -12.77 -15.27
C GLU A 33 10.63 -13.14 -14.13
N ARG A 34 10.94 -12.72 -12.90
CA ARG A 34 10.12 -13.00 -11.73
C ARG A 34 8.73 -12.35 -11.82
N ALA A 35 8.68 -11.08 -12.24
CA ALA A 35 7.42 -10.36 -12.36
C ALA A 35 6.52 -10.94 -13.46
N LEU A 36 7.09 -11.33 -14.60
CA LEU A 36 6.33 -12.02 -15.65
C LEU A 36 5.75 -13.34 -15.17
N ARG A 37 6.56 -14.15 -14.47
CA ARG A 37 6.08 -15.43 -13.90
C ARG A 37 4.95 -15.21 -12.89
N TYR A 38 5.03 -14.15 -12.09
CA TYR A 38 3.94 -13.76 -11.19
C TYR A 38 2.69 -13.35 -11.96
N CYS A 39 2.82 -12.49 -12.97
CA CYS A 39 1.70 -12.04 -13.80
C CYS A 39 1.00 -13.21 -14.52
N ASP A 40 1.75 -14.16 -15.05
CA ASP A 40 1.19 -15.37 -15.66
C ASP A 40 0.33 -16.17 -14.65
N GLY A 41 0.85 -16.36 -13.43
CA GLY A 41 0.12 -17.00 -12.35
C GLY A 41 -1.12 -16.21 -11.89
N ALA A 42 -1.06 -14.89 -11.89
CA ALA A 42 -2.16 -14.01 -11.53
C ALA A 42 -3.29 -14.07 -12.59
N VAL A 43 -2.94 -14.00 -13.88
CA VAL A 43 -3.89 -14.17 -14.99
C VAL A 43 -4.57 -15.55 -14.94
N ALA A 44 -3.81 -16.60 -14.65
CA ALA A 44 -4.36 -17.94 -14.49
C ALA A 44 -5.37 -18.07 -13.33
N LYS A 45 -5.31 -17.17 -12.35
CA LYS A 45 -6.27 -17.03 -11.24
C LYS A 45 -7.39 -16.02 -11.51
N GLY A 46 -7.47 -15.49 -12.73
CA GLY A 46 -8.52 -14.59 -13.17
C GLY A 46 -8.28 -13.11 -12.92
N LEU A 47 -7.08 -12.69 -12.53
CA LEU A 47 -6.76 -11.28 -12.38
C LEU A 47 -6.60 -10.62 -13.76
N LEU A 48 -7.33 -9.52 -13.98
CA LEU A 48 -7.30 -8.73 -15.20
C LEU A 48 -6.60 -7.38 -15.02
N ALA A 49 -6.44 -6.94 -13.77
CA ALA A 49 -5.75 -5.70 -13.43
C ALA A 49 -4.94 -5.85 -12.14
N ILE A 50 -3.78 -5.22 -12.09
CA ILE A 50 -2.92 -5.16 -10.90
C ILE A 50 -2.40 -3.74 -10.74
N ARG A 51 -2.52 -3.18 -9.52
CA ARG A 51 -1.76 -1.99 -9.11
C ARG A 51 -0.58 -2.44 -8.27
N SER A 52 0.63 -2.12 -8.72
CA SER A 52 1.87 -2.56 -8.07
C SER A 52 2.72 -1.37 -7.65
N HIS A 53 3.21 -1.40 -6.41
CA HIS A 53 4.11 -0.40 -5.85
C HIS A 53 5.56 -0.73 -6.23
N VAL A 54 6.25 0.21 -6.85
CA VAL A 54 7.61 0.02 -7.35
C VAL A 54 8.57 0.95 -6.62
N ASP A 55 9.55 0.38 -5.93
CA ASP A 55 10.50 1.13 -5.11
C ASP A 55 11.32 2.12 -5.97
N THR A 56 11.27 3.40 -5.58
CA THR A 56 12.02 4.50 -6.21
C THR A 56 13.19 4.98 -5.37
N SER A 57 13.50 4.33 -4.26
CA SER A 57 14.59 4.75 -3.35
C SER A 57 15.97 4.59 -3.97
N ASP A 58 16.15 3.66 -4.92
CA ASP A 58 17.38 3.50 -5.67
C ASP A 58 17.52 4.56 -6.77
N PRO A 59 18.58 5.39 -6.77
CA PRO A 59 18.81 6.41 -7.79
C PRO A 59 18.92 5.87 -9.21
N SER A 60 19.27 4.60 -9.38
CA SER A 60 19.34 3.96 -10.70
C SER A 60 17.92 3.74 -11.28
N LEU A 61 16.89 3.69 -10.46
CA LEU A 61 15.50 3.34 -10.82
C LEU A 61 15.41 2.00 -11.57
N LEU A 62 16.27 1.06 -11.22
CA LEU A 62 16.31 -0.28 -11.84
C LEU A 62 14.97 -1.00 -11.71
N PRO A 63 14.29 -1.05 -10.52
CA PRO A 63 12.98 -1.66 -10.40
C PRO A 63 11.92 -0.99 -11.29
N VAL A 64 11.97 0.34 -11.43
CA VAL A 64 11.02 1.10 -12.28
C VAL A 64 11.17 0.69 -13.74
N ARG A 65 12.40 0.64 -14.26
CA ARG A 65 12.63 0.22 -15.66
C ARG A 65 12.20 -1.22 -15.91
N ALA A 66 12.51 -2.12 -14.99
CA ALA A 66 12.09 -3.52 -15.07
C ALA A 66 10.55 -3.65 -15.13
N MET A 67 9.84 -2.93 -14.25
CA MET A 67 8.38 -3.03 -14.20
C MET A 67 7.69 -2.31 -15.37
N LEU A 68 8.27 -1.27 -15.94
CA LEU A 68 7.77 -0.67 -17.20
C LEU A 68 7.91 -1.65 -18.38
N GLU A 69 9.00 -2.41 -18.44
CA GLU A 69 9.15 -3.49 -19.43
C GLU A 69 8.07 -4.57 -19.24
N VAL A 70 7.86 -5.03 -17.99
CA VAL A 70 6.81 -6.00 -17.66
C VAL A 70 5.43 -5.47 -18.07
N LYS A 71 5.11 -4.22 -17.73
CA LYS A 71 3.85 -3.57 -18.12
C LYS A 71 3.62 -3.61 -19.62
N GLN A 72 4.63 -3.29 -20.41
CA GLN A 72 4.54 -3.34 -21.87
C GLN A 72 4.31 -4.77 -22.37
N ARG A 73 5.02 -5.76 -21.83
CA ARG A 73 4.91 -7.16 -22.23
C ARG A 73 3.59 -7.79 -21.84
N MET A 74 3.03 -7.40 -20.71
CA MET A 74 1.76 -7.94 -20.18
C MET A 74 0.52 -7.21 -20.72
N ALA A 75 0.66 -6.09 -21.39
CA ALA A 75 -0.46 -5.26 -21.88
C ALA A 75 -1.56 -6.02 -22.67
N PRO A 76 -1.27 -7.10 -23.42
CA PRO A 76 -2.32 -7.89 -24.07
C PRO A 76 -3.19 -8.73 -23.14
N TYR A 77 -2.75 -8.96 -21.87
CA TYR A 77 -3.34 -9.92 -20.96
C TYR A 77 -3.78 -9.31 -19.64
N LEU A 78 -3.12 -8.25 -19.20
CA LEU A 78 -3.25 -7.69 -17.87
C LEU A 78 -3.07 -6.17 -17.89
N ASP A 79 -4.00 -5.43 -17.27
CA ASP A 79 -3.80 -4.00 -17.02
C ASP A 79 -2.91 -3.82 -15.79
N LEU A 80 -1.66 -3.40 -16.01
CA LEU A 80 -0.69 -3.18 -14.94
C LEU A 80 -0.50 -1.68 -14.70
N GLN A 81 -0.99 -1.21 -13.55
CA GLN A 81 -0.80 0.17 -13.08
C GLN A 81 0.35 0.22 -12.07
N LEU A 82 1.33 1.09 -12.33
CA LEU A 82 2.53 1.22 -11.48
C LEU A 82 2.44 2.45 -10.58
N VAL A 83 2.80 2.28 -9.31
CA VAL A 83 2.90 3.34 -8.31
C VAL A 83 4.37 3.64 -8.04
N ALA A 84 4.80 4.89 -8.22
CA ALA A 84 6.13 5.35 -7.82
C ALA A 84 6.21 5.41 -6.29
N PHE A 85 6.84 4.42 -5.67
CA PHE A 85 6.80 4.20 -4.23
C PHE A 85 8.15 4.48 -3.57
N PRO A 86 8.27 5.53 -2.74
CA PRO A 86 9.50 5.86 -2.03
C PRO A 86 9.62 5.00 -0.76
N GLN A 87 10.00 3.72 -0.90
CA GLN A 87 10.03 2.72 0.19
C GLN A 87 10.76 3.19 1.44
N ASP A 88 11.83 3.97 1.28
CA ASP A 88 12.64 4.46 2.40
C ASP A 88 12.22 5.86 2.88
N GLY A 89 11.03 6.34 2.49
CA GLY A 89 10.53 7.69 2.75
C GLY A 89 11.04 8.73 1.74
N VAL A 90 10.21 9.70 1.38
CA VAL A 90 10.55 10.73 0.39
C VAL A 90 11.42 11.84 0.99
N LEU A 91 11.20 12.19 2.25
CA LEU A 91 12.00 13.17 2.98
C LEU A 91 13.12 12.53 3.79
N ARG A 92 12.93 11.29 4.21
CA ARG A 92 13.92 10.54 4.97
C ARG A 92 15.13 10.16 4.11
N SER A 93 14.93 9.88 2.82
CA SER A 93 15.96 9.43 1.90
C SER A 93 16.55 10.58 1.09
N PRO A 94 17.90 10.72 1.02
CA PRO A 94 18.53 11.71 0.15
C PRO A 94 18.09 11.50 -1.31
N GLY A 95 17.58 12.55 -1.97
CA GLY A 95 17.13 12.49 -3.36
C GLY A 95 15.82 11.73 -3.59
N GLY A 96 15.10 11.31 -2.53
CA GLY A 96 13.87 10.51 -2.65
C GLY A 96 12.80 11.18 -3.51
N LEU A 97 12.56 12.49 -3.34
CA LEU A 97 11.60 13.23 -4.15
C LEU A 97 12.02 13.34 -5.62
N ASP A 98 13.30 13.55 -5.89
CA ASP A 98 13.83 13.65 -7.27
C ASP A 98 13.75 12.31 -7.99
N ASN A 99 14.08 11.21 -7.30
CA ASN A 99 13.92 9.86 -7.84
C ASN A 99 12.46 9.57 -8.19
N LEU A 100 11.52 9.93 -7.31
CA LEU A 100 10.09 9.74 -7.55
C LEU A 100 9.62 10.56 -8.76
N LYS A 101 10.03 11.84 -8.88
CA LYS A 101 9.73 12.66 -10.06
C LYS A 101 10.26 12.03 -11.35
N ARG A 102 11.50 11.53 -11.33
CA ARG A 102 12.12 10.84 -12.48
C ARG A 102 11.36 9.54 -12.84
N ALA A 103 10.87 8.79 -11.85
CA ALA A 103 10.04 7.61 -12.10
C ALA A 103 8.73 7.97 -12.82
N LEU A 104 8.07 9.08 -12.42
CA LEU A 104 6.90 9.60 -13.11
C LEU A 104 7.22 10.06 -14.54
N ASP A 105 8.38 10.68 -14.76
CA ASP A 105 8.85 11.10 -16.10
C ASP A 105 9.12 9.90 -17.00
N LEU A 106 9.50 8.74 -16.46
CA LEU A 106 9.65 7.47 -17.18
C LEU A 106 8.30 6.82 -17.56
N GLY A 107 7.18 7.29 -17.03
CA GLY A 107 5.86 6.80 -17.38
C GLY A 107 5.13 6.01 -16.29
N VAL A 108 5.58 6.07 -15.03
CA VAL A 108 4.85 5.51 -13.90
C VAL A 108 3.52 6.25 -13.71
N ASP A 109 2.46 5.53 -13.35
CA ASP A 109 1.08 6.00 -13.45
C ASP A 109 0.62 6.81 -12.23
N VAL A 110 1.07 6.45 -11.02
CA VAL A 110 0.52 6.87 -9.73
C VAL A 110 1.63 7.39 -8.82
N VAL A 111 1.34 8.42 -8.05
CA VAL A 111 2.23 8.94 -6.99
C VAL A 111 2.00 8.14 -5.72
N GLY A 112 3.05 7.48 -5.23
CA GLY A 112 3.05 6.74 -3.97
C GLY A 112 3.62 7.54 -2.81
N GLY A 113 3.46 7.01 -1.60
CA GLY A 113 4.03 7.58 -0.38
C GLY A 113 3.99 6.59 0.79
N ILE A 114 4.80 6.84 1.81
CA ILE A 114 4.87 6.08 3.05
C ILE A 114 5.07 7.02 4.26
N PRO A 115 4.08 7.88 4.58
CA PRO A 115 4.25 8.95 5.55
C PRO A 115 4.58 8.46 6.96
N HIS A 116 4.05 7.30 7.37
CA HIS A 116 4.32 6.74 8.70
C HIS A 116 5.76 6.22 8.86
N PHE A 117 6.53 6.09 7.79
CA PHE A 117 7.94 5.70 7.83
C PHE A 117 8.88 6.92 7.78
N GLU A 118 8.37 8.12 7.60
CA GLU A 118 9.17 9.33 7.75
C GLU A 118 9.68 9.48 9.20
N ARG A 119 10.69 10.33 9.42
CA ARG A 119 11.37 10.41 10.73
C ARG A 119 10.48 10.92 11.86
N THR A 120 9.51 11.76 11.56
CA THR A 120 8.58 12.36 12.52
C THR A 120 7.19 12.48 11.93
N MET A 121 6.17 12.63 12.78
CA MET A 121 4.80 12.89 12.34
C MET A 121 4.70 14.17 11.47
N ALA A 122 5.48 15.20 11.79
CA ALA A 122 5.54 16.43 10.99
C ALA A 122 6.13 16.18 9.59
N HIS A 123 7.20 15.38 9.48
CA HIS A 123 7.75 14.99 8.18
C HIS A 123 6.79 14.09 7.41
N GLY A 124 6.06 13.20 8.09
CA GLY A 124 5.01 12.39 7.46
C GLY A 124 3.92 13.27 6.84
N ALA A 125 3.40 14.24 7.59
CA ALA A 125 2.41 15.19 7.10
C ALA A 125 2.95 16.03 5.92
N GLU A 126 4.21 16.49 6.01
CA GLU A 126 4.86 17.24 4.94
C GLU A 126 5.06 16.38 3.67
N SER A 127 5.42 15.10 3.81
CA SER A 127 5.53 14.18 2.68
C SER A 127 4.19 14.00 1.97
N VAL A 128 3.09 13.86 2.72
CA VAL A 128 1.72 13.80 2.15
C VAL A 128 1.42 15.05 1.34
N ARG A 129 1.68 16.25 1.91
CA ARG A 129 1.45 17.54 1.24
C ARG A 129 2.20 17.61 -0.09
N LEU A 130 3.51 17.36 -0.07
CA LEU A 130 4.38 17.43 -1.25
C LEU A 130 3.95 16.45 -2.36
N LEU A 131 3.60 15.23 -1.99
CA LEU A 131 3.23 14.19 -2.94
C LEU A 131 1.83 14.44 -3.53
N CYS A 132 0.89 14.95 -2.76
CA CYS A 132 -0.43 15.36 -3.27
C CYS A 132 -0.31 16.58 -4.21
N GLU A 133 0.52 17.56 -3.89
CA GLU A 133 0.81 18.70 -4.78
C GLU A 133 1.44 18.24 -6.09
N LEU A 134 2.42 17.33 -6.05
CA LEU A 134 3.04 16.75 -7.23
C LEU A 134 2.01 15.98 -8.09
N ALA A 135 1.12 15.23 -7.46
CA ALA A 135 0.08 14.50 -8.16
C ALA A 135 -0.93 15.45 -8.84
N ALA A 136 -1.33 16.53 -8.15
CA ALA A 136 -2.21 17.57 -8.71
C ALA A 136 -1.56 18.27 -9.91
N GLU A 137 -0.30 18.68 -9.77
CA GLU A 137 0.48 19.32 -10.84
C GLU A 137 0.58 18.45 -12.10
N ARG A 138 0.81 17.15 -11.91
CA ARG A 138 1.02 16.21 -13.02
C ARG A 138 -0.24 15.47 -13.49
N GLY A 139 -1.39 15.79 -12.92
CA GLY A 139 -2.65 15.12 -13.27
C GLY A 139 -2.67 13.63 -12.93
N LYS A 140 -1.91 13.18 -11.91
CA LYS A 140 -1.76 11.77 -11.51
C LYS A 140 -2.72 11.37 -10.39
N LEU A 141 -2.93 10.06 -10.22
CA LEU A 141 -3.54 9.48 -9.03
C LEU A 141 -2.54 9.47 -7.86
N VAL A 142 -3.07 9.27 -6.65
CA VAL A 142 -2.28 9.07 -5.42
C VAL A 142 -2.64 7.73 -4.79
N ASP A 143 -1.65 6.96 -4.35
CA ASP A 143 -1.84 5.75 -3.55
C ASP A 143 -0.73 5.64 -2.52
N MET A 144 -1.06 5.87 -1.25
CA MET A 144 -0.08 5.89 -0.17
C MET A 144 -0.26 4.70 0.77
N HIS A 145 0.85 4.04 1.12
CA HIS A 145 0.91 3.20 2.32
C HIS A 145 0.74 4.15 3.51
N CYS A 146 -0.48 4.26 4.01
CA CYS A 146 -0.84 5.28 4.98
C CYS A 146 -1.13 4.63 6.33
N ASP A 147 -0.39 5.06 7.36
CA ASP A 147 -0.62 4.65 8.75
C ASP A 147 -0.63 3.12 8.95
N GLU A 148 0.30 2.41 8.29
CA GLU A 148 0.54 0.98 8.51
C GLU A 148 1.31 0.78 9.82
N SER A 149 0.61 0.97 10.92
CA SER A 149 1.18 0.99 12.26
C SER A 149 0.11 0.62 13.29
N ASP A 150 0.55 0.06 14.42
CA ASP A 150 -0.29 -0.13 15.61
C ASP A 150 -0.45 1.15 16.45
N ASP A 151 0.29 2.21 16.15
CA ASP A 151 0.24 3.47 16.88
C ASP A 151 -1.02 4.28 16.52
N PRO A 152 -1.98 4.48 17.46
CA PRO A 152 -3.18 5.28 17.20
C PRO A 152 -2.89 6.76 16.94
N LEU A 153 -1.68 7.23 17.20
CA LEU A 153 -1.25 8.61 16.90
C LEU A 153 -0.69 8.76 15.49
N SER A 154 -0.48 7.66 14.75
CA SER A 154 -0.21 7.73 13.31
C SER A 154 -1.50 8.10 12.58
N ARG A 155 -1.62 9.37 12.16
CA ARG A 155 -2.86 10.00 11.68
C ARG A 155 -2.68 10.73 10.35
N HIS A 156 -1.79 10.23 9.49
CA HIS A 156 -1.52 10.84 8.19
C HIS A 156 -2.70 10.75 7.24
N ILE A 157 -3.63 9.81 7.47
CA ILE A 157 -4.90 9.74 6.73
C ILE A 157 -5.74 11.02 6.92
N GLU A 158 -5.68 11.67 8.09
CA GLU A 158 -6.33 12.98 8.31
C GLU A 158 -5.71 14.03 7.39
N THR A 159 -4.37 14.07 7.30
CA THR A 159 -3.65 14.97 6.39
C THR A 159 -3.97 14.65 4.93
N LEU A 160 -4.00 13.36 4.57
CA LEU A 160 -4.29 12.92 3.21
C LEU A 160 -5.70 13.36 2.76
N ALA A 161 -6.70 13.21 3.64
CA ALA A 161 -8.06 13.67 3.37
C ALA A 161 -8.13 15.20 3.21
N TYR A 162 -7.44 15.95 4.08
CA TYR A 162 -7.37 17.41 3.98
C TYR A 162 -6.70 17.85 2.65
N GLU A 163 -5.55 17.28 2.29
CA GLU A 163 -4.85 17.62 1.05
C GLU A 163 -5.65 17.25 -0.19
N THR A 164 -6.40 16.14 -0.12
CA THR A 164 -7.30 15.74 -1.20
C THR A 164 -8.37 16.81 -1.47
N GLN A 165 -9.00 17.32 -0.42
CA GLN A 165 -9.99 18.41 -0.54
C GLN A 165 -9.34 19.71 -1.01
N ARG A 166 -8.22 20.09 -0.40
CA ARG A 166 -7.49 21.34 -0.72
C ARG A 166 -7.10 21.42 -2.19
N LEU A 167 -6.70 20.31 -2.78
CA LEU A 167 -6.19 20.23 -4.16
C LEU A 167 -7.22 19.78 -5.20
N GLY A 168 -8.45 19.49 -4.81
CA GLY A 168 -9.48 19.01 -5.73
C GLY A 168 -9.20 17.63 -6.29
N LEU A 169 -8.65 16.72 -5.48
CA LEU A 169 -8.25 15.37 -5.87
C LEU A 169 -9.29 14.29 -5.51
N GLN A 170 -10.53 14.67 -5.20
CA GLN A 170 -11.61 13.75 -4.84
C GLN A 170 -11.75 12.62 -5.88
N GLY A 171 -11.85 11.37 -5.41
CA GLY A 171 -11.94 10.18 -6.26
C GLY A 171 -10.63 9.77 -6.93
N ARG A 172 -9.51 10.46 -6.65
CA ARG A 172 -8.19 10.20 -7.23
C ARG A 172 -7.14 9.77 -6.20
N VAL A 173 -7.51 9.66 -4.94
CA VAL A 173 -6.62 9.38 -3.81
C VAL A 173 -7.04 8.12 -3.09
N THR A 174 -6.05 7.29 -2.79
CA THR A 174 -6.20 6.04 -2.04
C THR A 174 -5.27 6.06 -0.83
N GLY A 175 -5.80 5.69 0.34
CA GLY A 175 -5.02 5.34 1.52
C GLY A 175 -5.01 3.82 1.69
N SER A 176 -3.85 3.20 1.57
CA SER A 176 -3.66 1.77 1.75
C SER A 176 -3.25 1.45 3.19
N HIS A 177 -3.67 0.29 3.69
CA HIS A 177 -3.53 -0.26 5.03
C HIS A 177 -4.40 0.41 6.08
N LEU A 178 -4.16 1.66 6.46
CA LEU A 178 -4.89 2.42 7.48
C LEU A 178 -5.00 1.65 8.82
N THR A 179 -4.02 0.83 9.16
CA THR A 179 -4.11 -0.08 10.31
C THR A 179 -4.14 0.64 11.65
N SER A 180 -3.56 1.83 11.76
CA SER A 180 -3.63 2.64 12.97
C SER A 180 -5.07 2.94 13.41
N MET A 181 -6.03 3.01 12.45
CA MET A 181 -7.45 3.20 12.76
C MET A 181 -8.03 2.11 13.65
N HIS A 182 -7.47 0.88 13.61
CA HIS A 182 -7.86 -0.21 14.50
C HIS A 182 -7.67 0.16 15.97
N SER A 183 -6.65 0.93 16.28
CA SER A 183 -6.24 1.30 17.63
C SER A 183 -6.72 2.70 18.07
N MET A 184 -7.29 3.48 17.13
CA MET A 184 -7.75 4.84 17.41
C MET A 184 -8.97 4.84 18.31
N ASP A 185 -9.08 5.87 19.16
CA ASP A 185 -10.24 6.14 19.99
C ASP A 185 -11.51 6.36 19.15
N ASN A 186 -12.64 5.82 19.61
CA ASN A 186 -13.91 5.89 18.88
C ASN A 186 -14.42 7.33 18.69
N TYR A 187 -14.16 8.24 19.66
CA TYR A 187 -14.53 9.64 19.51
C TYR A 187 -13.76 10.30 18.38
N TYR A 188 -12.43 10.06 18.29
CA TYR A 188 -11.63 10.58 17.19
C TYR A 188 -12.09 10.01 15.84
N VAL A 189 -12.34 8.70 15.78
CA VAL A 189 -12.80 8.02 14.56
C VAL A 189 -14.16 8.55 14.09
N SER A 190 -15.06 8.94 15.01
CA SER A 190 -16.37 9.48 14.65
C SER A 190 -16.30 10.79 13.87
N LYS A 191 -15.19 11.53 13.96
CA LYS A 191 -14.92 12.71 13.12
C LYS A 191 -14.04 12.39 11.90
N LEU A 192 -13.14 11.39 12.02
CA LEU A 192 -12.21 11.05 10.95
C LEU A 192 -12.90 10.37 9.76
N ILE A 193 -13.80 9.43 10.01
CA ILE A 193 -14.52 8.71 8.95
C ILE A 193 -15.34 9.65 8.05
N PRO A 194 -16.16 10.58 8.60
CA PRO A 194 -16.82 11.59 7.76
C PRO A 194 -15.83 12.43 6.93
N LEU A 195 -14.69 12.82 7.49
CA LEU A 195 -13.68 13.58 6.76
C LEU A 195 -13.13 12.78 5.56
N ILE A 196 -12.85 11.48 5.74
CA ILE A 196 -12.38 10.59 4.66
C ILE A 196 -13.46 10.48 3.56
N ALA A 197 -14.72 10.28 3.96
CA ALA A 197 -15.84 10.17 3.04
C ALA A 197 -16.05 11.48 2.25
N ASP A 198 -16.09 12.62 2.92
CA ASP A 198 -16.28 13.95 2.29
C ASP A 198 -15.10 14.31 1.37
N ALA A 199 -13.91 13.82 1.68
CA ALA A 199 -12.73 14.00 0.83
C ALA A 199 -12.75 13.07 -0.40
N GLY A 200 -13.65 12.08 -0.47
CA GLY A 200 -13.67 11.10 -1.55
C GLY A 200 -12.38 10.28 -1.65
N VAL A 201 -11.73 10.02 -0.51
CA VAL A 201 -10.55 9.15 -0.43
C VAL A 201 -11.02 7.71 -0.36
N SER A 202 -10.46 6.84 -1.21
CA SER A 202 -10.68 5.40 -1.16
C SER A 202 -9.72 4.73 -0.17
N ALA A 203 -10.12 3.58 0.38
CA ALA A 203 -9.29 2.80 1.29
C ALA A 203 -8.99 1.42 0.72
N ILE A 204 -7.77 0.92 0.92
CA ILE A 204 -7.40 -0.47 0.64
C ILE A 204 -6.95 -1.12 1.94
N ALA A 205 -7.66 -2.19 2.34
CA ALA A 205 -7.25 -3.04 3.44
C ALA A 205 -6.54 -4.29 2.89
N ASN A 206 -5.44 -4.69 3.52
CA ASN A 206 -4.61 -5.81 3.09
C ASN A 206 -4.65 -6.93 4.15
N PRO A 207 -5.73 -7.73 4.23
CA PRO A 207 -6.00 -8.58 5.38
C PRO A 207 -4.91 -9.61 5.67
N LEU A 208 -4.30 -10.21 4.65
CA LEU A 208 -3.24 -11.21 4.83
C LEU A 208 -1.99 -10.62 5.48
N ILE A 209 -1.55 -9.47 4.98
CA ILE A 209 -0.34 -8.83 5.50
C ILE A 209 -0.60 -8.07 6.81
N ASN A 210 -1.74 -7.39 6.92
CA ASN A 210 -2.04 -6.60 8.12
C ASN A 210 -2.17 -7.47 9.36
N ILE A 211 -2.86 -8.64 9.29
CA ILE A 211 -2.93 -9.58 10.43
C ILE A 211 -1.57 -10.21 10.75
N THR A 212 -0.67 -10.25 9.79
CA THR A 212 0.67 -10.81 9.97
C THR A 212 1.63 -9.83 10.62
N LEU A 213 1.64 -8.56 10.18
CA LEU A 213 2.59 -7.54 10.65
C LEU A 213 2.14 -6.81 11.91
N GLN A 214 0.82 -6.61 12.09
CA GLN A 214 0.32 -5.82 13.22
C GLN A 214 0.20 -6.65 14.51
N GLY A 215 0.12 -5.98 15.66
CA GLY A 215 0.02 -6.62 16.97
C GLY A 215 1.29 -7.37 17.42
N ARG A 216 2.43 -7.17 16.79
CA ARG A 216 3.69 -7.85 17.12
C ARG A 216 4.24 -7.42 18.48
N HIS A 217 3.96 -6.20 18.89
CA HIS A 217 4.34 -5.66 20.22
C HIS A 217 3.28 -5.90 21.28
N ASP A 218 2.11 -6.46 20.93
CA ASP A 218 1.07 -6.76 21.89
C ASP A 218 1.40 -8.03 22.71
N SER A 219 1.03 -8.01 23.97
CA SER A 219 0.85 -9.23 24.76
C SER A 219 -0.52 -9.87 24.42
N TYR A 220 -1.32 -10.27 25.37
CA TYR A 220 -2.69 -10.75 25.13
C TYR A 220 -3.71 -9.82 25.80
N PRO A 221 -4.87 -9.55 25.16
CA PRO A 221 -5.29 -9.99 23.82
C PRO A 221 -4.53 -9.27 22.70
N LYS A 222 -4.23 -9.98 21.59
CA LYS A 222 -3.61 -9.40 20.40
C LYS A 222 -4.65 -8.74 19.52
N ARG A 223 -4.29 -7.59 18.93
CA ARG A 223 -5.09 -6.90 17.92
C ARG A 223 -5.21 -7.71 16.63
N ARG A 224 -6.29 -7.53 15.88
CA ARG A 224 -6.46 -8.10 14.55
C ARG A 224 -5.69 -7.37 13.45
N GLY A 225 -5.25 -6.13 13.73
CA GLY A 225 -4.38 -5.38 12.86
C GLY A 225 -4.98 -4.85 11.57
N MET A 226 -6.30 -4.88 11.39
CA MET A 226 -6.94 -4.41 10.17
C MET A 226 -7.76 -3.14 10.41
N THR A 227 -7.79 -2.23 9.43
CA THR A 227 -8.60 -1.01 9.48
C THR A 227 -10.10 -1.29 9.66
N ARG A 228 -10.89 -0.25 9.90
CA ARG A 228 -12.32 -0.30 10.22
C ARG A 228 -13.19 -0.44 8.97
N VAL A 229 -13.03 -1.53 8.22
CA VAL A 229 -13.69 -1.76 6.93
C VAL A 229 -15.21 -1.57 6.98
N PRO A 230 -15.98 -2.23 7.90
CA PRO A 230 -17.43 -2.05 7.93
C PRO A 230 -17.87 -0.61 8.22
N GLU A 231 -17.16 0.11 9.08
CA GLU A 231 -17.49 1.49 9.46
C GLU A 231 -17.19 2.46 8.31
N LEU A 232 -16.08 2.28 7.59
CA LEU A 232 -15.75 3.05 6.39
C LEU A 232 -16.79 2.82 5.28
N MET A 233 -17.16 1.57 5.00
CA MET A 233 -18.18 1.24 4.01
C MET A 233 -19.54 1.82 4.37
N ALA A 234 -19.94 1.75 5.65
CA ALA A 234 -21.20 2.33 6.14
C ALA A 234 -21.26 3.85 5.97
N ALA A 235 -20.11 4.52 5.97
CA ALA A 235 -20.00 5.95 5.70
C ALA A 235 -19.90 6.31 4.20
N GLY A 236 -19.98 5.32 3.30
CA GLY A 236 -19.90 5.52 1.85
C GLY A 236 -18.48 5.64 1.30
N VAL A 237 -17.46 5.31 2.09
CA VAL A 237 -16.08 5.22 1.59
C VAL A 237 -15.95 3.98 0.71
N THR A 238 -15.37 4.14 -0.49
CA THR A 238 -14.99 2.99 -1.32
C THR A 238 -13.85 2.24 -0.64
N VAL A 239 -14.09 0.98 -0.30
CA VAL A 239 -13.08 0.10 0.32
C VAL A 239 -12.85 -1.09 -0.60
N ALA A 240 -11.58 -1.45 -0.81
CA ALA A 240 -11.19 -2.67 -1.51
C ALA A 240 -10.24 -3.48 -0.65
N PHE A 241 -10.14 -4.79 -0.94
CA PHE A 241 -9.10 -5.64 -0.40
C PHE A 241 -7.93 -5.76 -1.37
N GLY A 242 -6.70 -5.67 -0.85
CA GLY A 242 -5.48 -5.90 -1.58
C GLY A 242 -4.76 -7.16 -1.09
N HIS A 243 -4.00 -7.79 -1.99
CA HIS A 243 -3.16 -8.94 -1.61
C HIS A 243 -1.88 -8.47 -0.91
N ASP A 244 -1.32 -7.35 -1.41
CA ASP A 244 -0.06 -6.75 -0.99
C ASP A 244 1.13 -7.66 -1.30
N CYS A 245 1.72 -8.28 -0.30
CA CYS A 245 2.97 -9.04 -0.40
C CYS A 245 2.79 -10.46 -0.97
N VAL A 246 3.72 -10.87 -1.84
CA VAL A 246 3.76 -12.24 -2.42
C VAL A 246 5.16 -12.80 -2.28
N MET A 247 5.37 -13.70 -1.32
CA MET A 247 6.65 -14.38 -1.05
C MET A 247 7.85 -13.41 -1.02
N ASP A 248 7.70 -12.34 -0.27
CA ASP A 248 8.69 -11.26 -0.11
C ASP A 248 9.21 -11.16 1.35
N PRO A 249 10.09 -10.19 1.68
CA PRO A 249 10.63 -10.04 3.02
C PRO A 249 9.62 -9.77 4.14
N TRP A 250 8.41 -9.33 3.83
CA TRP A 250 7.36 -9.08 4.82
C TRP A 250 6.40 -10.25 4.99
N TYR A 251 6.14 -11.00 3.91
CA TYR A 251 5.17 -12.09 3.91
C TYR A 251 5.58 -13.23 2.98
N SER A 252 5.96 -14.36 3.54
CA SER A 252 6.47 -15.51 2.80
C SER A 252 5.41 -16.40 2.16
N LEU A 253 4.12 -16.19 2.48
CA LEU A 253 3.04 -17.11 2.13
C LEU A 253 2.16 -16.63 0.97
N GLY A 254 2.30 -15.39 0.51
CA GLY A 254 1.43 -14.81 -0.52
C GLY A 254 1.39 -15.60 -1.83
N SER A 255 0.19 -15.78 -2.37
CA SER A 255 -0.07 -16.59 -3.57
C SER A 255 -0.54 -15.77 -4.79
N GLY A 256 -0.98 -14.53 -4.60
CA GLY A 256 -1.65 -13.74 -5.62
C GLY A 256 -3.09 -14.19 -5.90
N ASP A 257 -3.71 -14.95 -4.98
CA ASP A 257 -5.10 -15.39 -5.10
C ASP A 257 -6.03 -14.45 -4.33
N MET A 258 -6.91 -13.73 -5.05
CA MET A 258 -7.83 -12.78 -4.42
C MET A 258 -8.97 -13.45 -3.66
N LEU A 259 -9.26 -14.74 -3.89
CA LEU A 259 -10.22 -15.48 -3.05
C LEU A 259 -9.65 -15.76 -1.66
N GLU A 260 -8.34 -16.00 -1.52
CA GLU A 260 -7.69 -16.08 -0.21
C GLU A 260 -7.78 -14.74 0.54
N VAL A 261 -7.61 -13.64 -0.18
CA VAL A 261 -7.73 -12.29 0.38
C VAL A 261 -9.16 -12.03 0.86
N ALA A 262 -10.17 -12.31 0.02
CA ALA A 262 -11.58 -12.17 0.38
C ALA A 262 -11.94 -13.05 1.59
N HIS A 263 -11.50 -14.32 1.61
CA HIS A 263 -11.69 -15.24 2.72
C HIS A 263 -11.10 -14.70 4.03
N MET A 264 -9.85 -14.23 4.02
CA MET A 264 -9.24 -13.64 5.20
C MET A 264 -9.96 -12.33 5.59
N GLY A 265 -10.28 -11.48 4.62
CA GLY A 265 -10.95 -10.20 4.83
C GLY A 265 -12.27 -10.35 5.56
N LEU A 266 -13.14 -11.26 5.10
CA LEU A 266 -14.44 -11.48 5.73
C LEU A 266 -14.34 -11.94 7.20
N HIS A 267 -13.32 -12.74 7.55
CA HIS A 267 -13.13 -13.22 8.92
C HIS A 267 -12.55 -12.11 9.82
N VAL A 268 -11.50 -11.42 9.35
CA VAL A 268 -10.81 -10.39 10.14
C VAL A 268 -11.71 -9.16 10.33
N ALA A 269 -12.46 -8.75 9.29
CA ALA A 269 -13.45 -7.67 9.39
C ALA A 269 -14.78 -8.09 10.02
N GLN A 270 -14.97 -9.37 10.32
CA GLN A 270 -16.23 -9.93 10.86
C GLN A 270 -17.44 -9.69 9.96
N MET A 271 -17.25 -9.81 8.64
CA MET A 271 -18.26 -9.62 7.60
C MET A 271 -18.90 -10.96 7.18
N THR A 272 -19.27 -11.81 8.14
CA THR A 272 -19.71 -13.20 7.92
C THR A 272 -21.23 -13.34 7.65
N SER A 273 -21.99 -12.24 7.58
CA SER A 273 -23.36 -12.27 7.10
C SER A 273 -23.41 -12.55 5.59
N GLN A 274 -24.56 -13.00 5.07
CA GLN A 274 -24.71 -13.23 3.63
C GLN A 274 -24.37 -11.98 2.80
N GLN A 275 -24.83 -10.82 3.23
CA GLN A 275 -24.50 -9.54 2.59
C GLN A 275 -23.00 -9.21 2.71
N GLY A 276 -22.41 -9.41 3.91
CA GLY A 276 -20.99 -9.15 4.13
C GLY A 276 -20.09 -10.06 3.30
N MET A 277 -20.44 -11.33 3.15
CA MET A 277 -19.70 -12.26 2.27
C MET A 277 -19.76 -11.80 0.81
N GLN A 278 -20.92 -11.36 0.33
CA GLN A 278 -21.08 -10.82 -1.03
C GLN A 278 -20.21 -9.57 -1.22
N GLN A 279 -20.23 -8.65 -0.28
CA GLN A 279 -19.40 -7.42 -0.31
C GLN A 279 -17.89 -7.70 -0.31
N CYS A 280 -17.44 -8.79 0.31
CA CYS A 280 -16.02 -9.17 0.29
C CYS A 280 -15.60 -9.80 -1.05
N PHE A 281 -16.56 -10.29 -1.84
CA PHE A 281 -16.31 -10.90 -3.14
C PHE A 281 -16.40 -9.88 -4.29
N ASP A 282 -17.32 -8.92 -4.21
CA ASP A 282 -17.53 -7.85 -5.20
C ASP A 282 -16.42 -6.80 -5.20
#